data_9601faa5814b7d7eabd56eb10f619722
#
_entry.id   9601faa5814b7d7eabd56eb10f619722
#
_cell.length_a   1.000
_cell.length_b   1.000
_cell.length_c   1.000
_cell.angle_alpha   90.00
_cell.angle_beta   90.00
_cell.angle_gamma   90.00
#
_symmetry.space_group_name_H-M   'P 1'
#
loop_
_entity.id
_entity.type
_entity.pdbx_description
1 polymer ?
#
loop_
_entity_poly.entity_id
_entity_poly.type
_entity_poly.pdbx_seq_one_letter_code
_entity_poly.pdbx_strand_id
1 'polypeptide(L)'
;MEEVSKNLFMLTLPMPFRLMHVHVFILLTEEGVILFDAGLNTQENFHLLSQALNSLGKNIKDIREIFITHFHADHCGMAGLIKEIGGAKIAMSAAAEGLLGRRKNEIFYAQFRDFCYKCGLPQTTAESLLTMFVHFKEAPRPFEIDSYIEEKSYRRGNFLWEALFTPGHSPDHVSFYFPKEKLLIAGDHILPEITPNLSPDLLSPQYEPLKEFLTSLEKIQGYNIKKVLPAHGTPFLDLNRRVEELKNHHRLRTELIHKSLSGEKNVFQIACEIFGEDLTDFDYFLAIGETFAHLQYLVATGLIKENLREGRFCYEVLTQLV
;
A
#
# COMPACT_ATOMS: atom_id res chain seq x y z
N MET A 1 11.98 15.46 -12.05
CA MET A 1 11.13 16.24 -11.14
C MET A 1 10.24 17.16 -11.97
N GLU A 2 8.95 17.24 -11.65
CA GLU A 2 7.90 18.00 -12.35
C GLU A 2 7.11 18.85 -11.33
N GLU A 3 6.84 20.11 -11.63
CA GLU A 3 5.92 20.92 -10.81
C GLU A 3 4.47 20.58 -11.18
N VAL A 4 3.76 19.87 -10.30
CA VAL A 4 2.39 19.38 -10.54
C VAL A 4 1.32 20.39 -10.12
N SER A 5 1.67 21.30 -9.23
CA SER A 5 0.92 22.50 -8.81
C SER A 5 1.91 23.50 -8.24
N LYS A 6 1.51 24.76 -8.05
CA LYS A 6 2.38 25.82 -7.52
C LYS A 6 3.10 25.36 -6.24
N ASN A 7 4.43 25.32 -6.28
CA ASN A 7 5.30 24.88 -5.18
C ASN A 7 5.11 23.41 -4.73
N LEU A 8 4.36 22.60 -5.46
CA LEU A 8 4.23 21.17 -5.23
C LEU A 8 4.87 20.43 -6.40
N PHE A 9 5.91 19.65 -6.12
CA PHE A 9 6.70 18.94 -7.11
C PHE A 9 6.59 17.44 -6.92
N MET A 10 6.46 16.70 -8.01
CA MET A 10 6.54 15.25 -8.07
C MET A 10 7.96 14.85 -8.46
N LEU A 11 8.62 14.07 -7.62
CA LEU A 11 9.93 13.49 -7.89
C LEU A 11 9.78 11.99 -8.10
N THR A 12 10.19 11.49 -9.26
CA THR A 12 10.20 10.07 -9.59
C THR A 12 11.52 9.45 -9.15
N LEU A 13 11.46 8.44 -8.31
CA LEU A 13 12.59 7.70 -7.77
C LEU A 13 12.60 6.27 -8.32
N PRO A 14 13.73 5.72 -8.80
CA PRO A 14 13.79 4.37 -9.35
C PRO A 14 13.62 3.31 -8.27
N MET A 15 13.06 2.17 -8.68
CA MET A 15 12.93 0.96 -7.87
C MET A 15 13.45 -0.26 -8.63
N PRO A 16 14.13 -1.21 -7.95
CA PRO A 16 14.64 -2.44 -8.57
C PRO A 16 13.57 -3.53 -8.68
N PHE A 17 12.29 -3.15 -8.85
CA PHE A 17 11.14 -4.05 -8.90
C PHE A 17 10.33 -3.84 -10.17
N ARG A 18 9.29 -4.68 -10.38
CA ARG A 18 8.40 -4.55 -11.55
C ARG A 18 7.73 -3.19 -11.69
N LEU A 19 7.47 -2.51 -10.56
CA LEU A 19 6.89 -1.16 -10.56
C LEU A 19 7.86 -0.08 -11.06
N MET A 20 9.15 -0.40 -11.19
CA MET A 20 10.21 0.44 -11.78
C MET A 20 10.46 1.78 -11.08
N HIS A 21 9.48 2.40 -10.46
CA HIS A 21 9.60 3.69 -9.81
C HIS A 21 8.53 3.91 -8.73
N VAL A 22 8.80 4.86 -7.84
CA VAL A 22 7.84 5.44 -6.90
C VAL A 22 7.92 6.96 -6.98
N HIS A 23 6.80 7.65 -6.82
CA HIS A 23 6.76 9.10 -6.73
C HIS A 23 6.74 9.54 -5.27
N VAL A 24 7.56 10.52 -4.95
CA VAL A 24 7.49 11.30 -3.71
C VAL A 24 7.14 12.74 -4.06
N PHE A 25 6.48 13.46 -3.15
CA PHE A 25 6.04 14.80 -3.44
C PHE A 25 6.71 15.81 -2.50
N ILE A 26 7.25 16.88 -3.07
CA ILE A 26 7.99 17.93 -2.38
C ILE A 26 7.13 19.19 -2.39
N LEU A 27 6.68 19.65 -1.21
CA LEU A 27 5.93 20.89 -1.06
C LEU A 27 6.86 21.94 -0.45
N LEU A 28 7.05 23.04 -1.19
CA LEU A 28 7.79 24.20 -0.69
C LEU A 28 6.86 25.14 0.06
N THR A 29 7.19 25.41 1.32
CA THR A 29 6.49 26.37 2.17
C THR A 29 7.44 27.47 2.64
N GLU A 30 6.89 28.52 3.24
CA GLU A 30 7.70 29.59 3.87
C GLU A 30 8.48 29.05 5.09
N GLU A 31 7.99 27.99 5.73
CA GLU A 31 8.57 27.40 6.94
C GLU A 31 9.64 26.31 6.61
N GLY A 32 9.74 25.89 5.34
CA GLY A 32 10.66 24.85 4.87
C GLY A 32 10.01 23.92 3.88
N VAL A 33 10.53 22.69 3.80
CA VAL A 33 10.07 21.65 2.88
C VAL A 33 9.22 20.63 3.63
N ILE A 34 8.12 20.22 3.02
CA ILE A 34 7.32 19.07 3.45
C ILE A 34 7.43 18.00 2.38
N LEU A 35 7.65 16.75 2.79
CA LEU A 35 7.57 15.59 1.90
C LEU A 35 6.25 14.84 2.13
N PHE A 36 5.68 14.34 1.04
CA PHE A 36 4.70 13.26 1.07
C PHE A 36 5.39 12.03 0.47
N ASP A 37 5.57 11.02 1.31
CA ASP A 37 6.45 9.87 1.15
C ASP A 37 7.95 10.22 1.04
N ALA A 38 8.79 9.21 1.25
CA ALA A 38 10.24 9.36 1.32
C ALA A 38 11.00 8.48 0.33
N GLY A 39 10.30 7.56 -0.39
CA GLY A 39 10.95 6.66 -1.33
C GLY A 39 11.72 5.51 -0.68
N LEU A 40 12.17 4.59 -1.52
CA LEU A 40 12.95 3.42 -1.12
C LEU A 40 14.35 3.84 -0.62
N ASN A 41 14.84 3.21 0.45
CA ASN A 41 16.13 3.51 1.07
C ASN A 41 17.31 2.99 0.23
N THR A 42 17.65 3.70 -0.84
CA THR A 42 18.82 3.45 -1.68
C THR A 42 19.71 4.69 -1.77
N GLN A 43 21.01 4.46 -2.01
CA GLN A 43 21.95 5.56 -2.21
C GLN A 43 21.58 6.43 -3.43
N GLU A 44 21.07 5.80 -4.50
CA GLU A 44 20.61 6.48 -5.71
C GLU A 44 19.42 7.40 -5.41
N ASN A 45 18.39 6.91 -4.73
CA ASN A 45 17.21 7.69 -4.37
C ASN A 45 17.56 8.87 -3.47
N PHE A 46 18.44 8.66 -2.50
CA PHE A 46 18.92 9.74 -1.65
C PHE A 46 19.67 10.82 -2.44
N HIS A 47 20.49 10.41 -3.40
CA HIS A 47 21.20 11.34 -4.30
C HIS A 47 20.21 12.13 -5.16
N LEU A 48 19.23 11.47 -5.78
CA LEU A 48 18.19 12.11 -6.60
C LEU A 48 17.34 13.10 -5.79
N LEU A 49 16.92 12.74 -4.59
CA LEU A 49 16.21 13.64 -3.70
C LEU A 49 17.06 14.86 -3.34
N SER A 50 18.34 14.65 -3.03
CA SER A 50 19.27 15.74 -2.71
C SER A 50 19.47 16.69 -3.89
N GLN A 51 19.62 16.16 -5.11
CA GLN A 51 19.72 16.95 -6.32
C GLN A 51 18.44 17.76 -6.61
N ALA A 52 17.27 17.12 -6.44
CA ALA A 52 15.98 17.79 -6.63
C ALA A 52 15.82 18.98 -5.65
N LEU A 53 16.14 18.78 -4.38
CA LEU A 53 16.10 19.85 -3.37
C LEU A 53 17.10 20.98 -3.70
N ASN A 54 18.33 20.62 -4.10
CA ASN A 54 19.34 21.63 -4.47
C ASN A 54 18.89 22.48 -5.66
N SER A 55 18.21 21.90 -6.66
CA SER A 55 17.67 22.65 -7.80
C SER A 55 16.56 23.64 -7.40
N LEU A 56 15.93 23.43 -6.24
CA LEU A 56 14.94 24.31 -5.62
C LEU A 56 15.55 25.28 -4.59
N GLY A 57 16.90 25.34 -4.49
CA GLY A 57 17.62 26.16 -3.51
C GLY A 57 17.45 25.66 -2.07
N LYS A 58 17.16 24.38 -1.89
CA LYS A 58 16.96 23.69 -0.61
C LYS A 58 17.94 22.52 -0.45
N ASN A 59 17.98 21.93 0.73
CA ASN A 59 18.76 20.72 1.03
C ASN A 59 17.99 19.83 2.03
N ILE A 60 18.52 18.66 2.34
CA ILE A 60 17.86 17.68 3.24
C ILE A 60 17.50 18.28 4.61
N LYS A 61 18.32 19.21 5.13
CA LYS A 61 18.06 19.86 6.45
C LYS A 61 16.94 20.87 6.43
N ASP A 62 16.47 21.26 5.24
CA ASP A 62 15.30 22.13 5.09
C ASP A 62 13.98 21.37 5.15
N ILE A 63 14.02 20.01 5.12
CA ILE A 63 12.83 19.17 5.30
C ILE A 63 12.41 19.27 6.78
N ARG A 64 11.20 19.77 7.00
CA ARG A 64 10.62 19.95 8.33
C ARG A 64 9.74 18.80 8.75
N GLU A 65 8.92 18.30 7.80
CA GLU A 65 7.95 17.27 8.05
C GLU A 65 7.92 16.29 6.86
N ILE A 66 7.65 15.01 7.18
CA ILE A 66 7.44 13.95 6.22
C ILE A 66 6.10 13.30 6.58
N PHE A 67 5.12 13.43 5.70
CA PHE A 67 3.84 12.74 5.79
C PHE A 67 3.94 11.46 4.98
N ILE A 68 3.84 10.31 5.62
CA ILE A 68 3.93 9.00 4.98
C ILE A 68 2.54 8.45 4.73
N THR A 69 2.28 8.02 3.50
CA THR A 69 1.00 7.42 3.11
C THR A 69 0.78 6.09 3.83
N HIS A 70 1.79 5.22 3.87
CA HIS A 70 1.73 3.92 4.54
C HIS A 70 3.12 3.31 4.77
N PHE A 71 3.19 2.19 5.50
CA PHE A 71 4.44 1.61 6.05
C PHE A 71 5.34 0.90 5.04
N HIS A 72 4.98 0.74 3.77
CA HIS A 72 5.80 0.02 2.79
C HIS A 72 7.14 0.73 2.56
N ALA A 73 8.15 -0.08 2.24
CA ALA A 73 9.54 0.38 2.20
C ALA A 73 9.81 1.45 1.13
N ASP A 74 9.09 1.42 0.04
CA ASP A 74 9.20 2.40 -1.05
C ASP A 74 8.50 3.73 -0.73
N HIS A 75 7.73 3.79 0.35
CA HIS A 75 7.10 5.02 0.86
C HIS A 75 7.81 5.58 2.09
N CYS A 76 8.13 4.74 3.07
CA CYS A 76 8.78 5.20 4.31
C CYS A 76 10.31 4.98 4.34
N GLY A 77 10.91 4.40 3.32
CA GLY A 77 12.27 3.87 3.32
C GLY A 77 13.33 4.84 3.80
N MET A 78 13.43 6.02 3.21
CA MET A 78 14.42 7.03 3.58
C MET A 78 14.00 7.94 4.75
N ALA A 79 12.78 7.82 5.29
CA ALA A 79 12.29 8.73 6.32
C ALA A 79 13.22 8.80 7.55
N GLY A 80 13.67 7.64 8.04
CA GLY A 80 14.62 7.59 9.16
C GLY A 80 15.98 8.23 8.85
N LEU A 81 16.51 8.05 7.63
CA LEU A 81 17.75 8.68 7.20
C LEU A 81 17.61 10.21 7.11
N ILE A 82 16.51 10.69 6.52
CA ILE A 82 16.22 12.13 6.41
C ILE A 82 16.08 12.76 7.80
N LYS A 83 15.36 12.10 8.73
CA LYS A 83 15.23 12.52 10.13
C LYS A 83 16.59 12.60 10.83
N GLU A 84 17.44 11.61 10.66
CA GLU A 84 18.78 11.58 11.27
C GLU A 84 19.67 12.74 10.80
N ILE A 85 19.61 13.11 9.50
CA ILE A 85 20.42 14.18 8.91
C ILE A 85 19.88 15.57 9.21
N GLY A 86 18.58 15.75 9.12
CA GLY A 86 17.92 17.08 9.14
C GLY A 86 17.01 17.35 10.31
N GLY A 87 16.65 16.35 11.10
CA GLY A 87 15.71 16.49 12.22
C GLY A 87 14.25 16.62 11.79
N ALA A 88 13.91 16.19 10.57
CA ALA A 88 12.54 16.18 10.06
C ALA A 88 11.61 15.39 10.98
N LYS A 89 10.39 15.89 11.21
CA LYS A 89 9.35 15.17 11.94
C LYS A 89 8.61 14.22 11.01
N ILE A 90 8.40 12.98 11.45
CA ILE A 90 7.69 11.96 10.68
C ILE A 90 6.26 11.82 11.21
N ALA A 91 5.30 11.97 10.31
CA ALA A 91 3.87 11.78 10.57
C ALA A 91 3.37 10.55 9.81
N MET A 92 2.69 9.64 10.50
CA MET A 92 2.03 8.45 9.94
C MET A 92 0.69 8.21 10.63
N SER A 93 -0.15 7.37 10.04
CA SER A 93 -1.34 6.84 10.72
C SER A 93 -0.94 6.06 11.98
N ALA A 94 -1.74 6.10 13.03
CA ALA A 94 -1.49 5.33 14.26
C ALA A 94 -1.43 3.82 14.00
N ALA A 95 -2.14 3.33 12.98
CA ALA A 95 -2.08 1.92 12.57
C ALA A 95 -0.68 1.50 12.09
N ALA A 96 0.19 2.43 11.67
CA ALA A 96 1.54 2.14 11.23
C ALA A 96 2.47 1.63 12.34
N GLU A 97 2.22 1.96 13.62
CA GLU A 97 3.06 1.53 14.74
C GLU A 97 3.26 0.01 14.80
N GLY A 98 2.15 -0.74 14.69
CA GLY A 98 2.19 -2.20 14.67
C GLY A 98 2.83 -2.80 13.41
N LEU A 99 2.93 -2.01 12.34
CA LEU A 99 3.40 -2.47 11.03
C LEU A 99 4.90 -2.26 10.81
N LEU A 100 5.46 -1.16 11.30
CA LEU A 100 6.87 -0.78 11.10
C LEU A 100 7.87 -1.77 11.72
N GLY A 101 7.54 -2.38 12.87
CA GLY A 101 8.39 -3.30 13.58
C GLY A 101 8.40 -4.75 13.08
N ARG A 102 7.53 -5.11 12.14
CA ARG A 102 7.25 -6.50 11.74
C ARG A 102 8.47 -7.28 11.28
N ARG A 103 9.38 -6.66 10.52
CA ARG A 103 10.57 -7.32 9.96
C ARG A 103 11.59 -7.77 11.00
N LYS A 104 11.49 -7.28 12.24
CA LYS A 104 12.34 -7.70 13.37
C LYS A 104 11.56 -8.56 14.38
N ASN A 105 10.31 -8.90 14.08
CA ASN A 105 9.39 -9.55 15.01
C ASN A 105 9.32 -11.04 14.70
N GLU A 106 9.88 -11.88 15.57
CA GLU A 106 9.82 -13.34 15.46
C GLU A 106 8.38 -13.87 15.44
N ILE A 107 7.46 -13.17 16.14
CA ILE A 107 6.03 -13.51 16.16
C ILE A 107 5.46 -13.32 14.75
N PHE A 108 5.82 -12.25 14.05
CA PHE A 108 5.36 -12.03 12.67
C PHE A 108 5.84 -13.15 11.74
N TYR A 109 7.10 -13.58 11.84
CA TYR A 109 7.61 -14.68 11.01
C TYR A 109 6.95 -16.01 11.33
N ALA A 110 6.65 -16.27 12.60
CA ALA A 110 5.89 -17.46 13.00
C ALA A 110 4.46 -17.44 12.43
N GLN A 111 3.78 -16.29 12.51
CA GLN A 111 2.44 -16.12 11.95
C GLN A 111 2.43 -16.19 10.41
N PHE A 112 3.44 -15.63 9.75
CA PHE A 112 3.58 -15.74 8.31
C PHE A 112 3.75 -17.20 7.86
N ARG A 113 4.59 -17.97 8.56
CA ARG A 113 4.78 -19.40 8.28
C ARG A 113 3.48 -20.19 8.50
N ASP A 114 2.78 -19.92 9.60
CA ASP A 114 1.48 -20.53 9.91
C ASP A 114 0.43 -20.19 8.84
N PHE A 115 0.38 -18.92 8.42
CA PHE A 115 -0.50 -18.49 7.34
C PHE A 115 -0.20 -19.19 6.01
N CYS A 116 1.07 -19.27 5.60
CA CYS A 116 1.47 -19.99 4.40
C CYS A 116 1.05 -21.46 4.46
N TYR A 117 1.26 -22.13 5.60
CA TYR A 117 0.82 -23.50 5.83
C TYR A 117 -0.70 -23.63 5.73
N LYS A 118 -1.44 -22.77 6.41
CA LYS A 118 -2.91 -22.77 6.37
C LYS A 118 -3.48 -22.49 4.98
N CYS A 119 -2.81 -21.67 4.20
CA CYS A 119 -3.18 -21.42 2.79
C CYS A 119 -2.85 -22.60 1.87
N GLY A 120 -2.03 -23.54 2.31
CA GLY A 120 -1.61 -24.72 1.52
C GLY A 120 -0.39 -24.48 0.62
N LEU A 121 0.41 -23.43 0.88
CA LEU A 121 1.65 -23.19 0.15
C LEU A 121 2.65 -24.34 0.35
N PRO A 122 3.43 -24.70 -0.69
CA PRO A 122 4.58 -25.59 -0.54
C PRO A 122 5.57 -25.00 0.49
N GLN A 123 6.10 -25.86 1.36
CA GLN A 123 7.04 -25.43 2.41
C GLN A 123 8.27 -24.73 1.83
N THR A 124 8.80 -25.21 0.71
CA THR A 124 9.95 -24.60 0.03
C THR A 124 9.68 -23.16 -0.39
N THR A 125 8.51 -22.88 -0.94
CA THR A 125 8.07 -21.51 -1.33
C THR A 125 7.92 -20.62 -0.10
N ALA A 126 7.32 -21.13 0.98
CA ALA A 126 7.16 -20.36 2.22
C ALA A 126 8.52 -19.99 2.86
N GLU A 127 9.49 -20.92 2.86
CA GLU A 127 10.85 -20.67 3.38
C GLU A 127 11.64 -19.70 2.49
N SER A 128 11.49 -19.79 1.17
CA SER A 128 12.09 -18.83 0.23
C SER A 128 11.57 -17.42 0.47
N LEU A 129 10.27 -17.25 0.62
CA LEU A 129 9.64 -15.95 0.94
C LEU A 129 10.13 -15.38 2.27
N LEU A 130 10.21 -16.20 3.31
CA LEU A 130 10.75 -15.77 4.61
C LEU A 130 12.19 -15.29 4.48
N THR A 131 13.02 -16.03 3.73
CA THR A 131 14.42 -15.67 3.47
C THR A 131 14.50 -14.33 2.73
N MET A 132 13.66 -14.11 1.74
CA MET A 132 13.58 -12.85 1.01
C MET A 132 13.21 -11.68 1.94
N PHE A 133 12.20 -11.83 2.79
CA PHE A 133 11.80 -10.76 3.72
C PHE A 133 12.86 -10.44 4.77
N VAL A 134 13.55 -11.45 5.31
CA VAL A 134 14.64 -11.27 6.29
C VAL A 134 15.83 -10.54 5.68
N HIS A 135 16.17 -10.83 4.42
CA HIS A 135 17.34 -10.31 3.74
C HIS A 135 17.05 -9.12 2.82
N PHE A 136 15.88 -8.51 2.93
CA PHE A 136 15.55 -7.35 2.09
C PHE A 136 16.50 -6.17 2.38
N LYS A 137 17.40 -5.91 1.42
CA LYS A 137 18.51 -4.95 1.57
C LYS A 137 18.06 -3.50 1.68
N GLU A 138 16.96 -3.17 1.02
CA GLU A 138 16.36 -1.84 0.94
C GLU A 138 15.39 -1.57 2.10
N ALA A 139 15.52 -2.31 3.20
CA ALA A 139 14.69 -2.13 4.38
C ALA A 139 14.72 -0.66 4.86
N PRO A 140 13.59 -0.13 5.33
CA PRO A 140 13.52 1.21 5.91
C PRO A 140 14.55 1.37 7.03
N ARG A 141 15.22 2.55 7.05
CA ARG A 141 16.03 2.91 8.21
C ARG A 141 15.09 3.10 9.40
N PRO A 142 15.38 2.49 10.57
CA PRO A 142 14.51 2.60 11.72
C PRO A 142 14.27 4.06 12.12
N PHE A 143 13.05 4.39 12.50
CA PHE A 143 12.65 5.69 13.01
C PHE A 143 11.48 5.55 14.00
N GLU A 144 11.25 6.58 14.77
CA GLU A 144 10.08 6.74 15.61
C GLU A 144 9.11 7.73 14.94
N ILE A 145 7.81 7.45 15.03
CA ILE A 145 6.75 8.34 14.58
C ILE A 145 6.69 9.53 15.56
N ASP A 146 6.82 10.75 15.04
CA ASP A 146 6.77 11.97 15.89
C ASP A 146 5.34 12.45 16.13
N SER A 147 4.44 12.16 15.19
CA SER A 147 3.01 12.53 15.31
C SER A 147 2.12 11.59 14.52
N TYR A 148 0.92 11.33 15.06
CA TYR A 148 -0.08 10.56 14.31
C TYR A 148 -0.90 11.46 13.40
N ILE A 149 -1.08 10.98 12.16
CA ILE A 149 -1.99 11.60 11.22
C ILE A 149 -3.43 11.29 11.69
N GLU A 150 -4.22 12.35 11.80
CA GLU A 150 -5.65 12.27 12.04
C GLU A 150 -6.41 12.67 10.77
N GLU A 151 -7.62 12.18 10.61
CA GLU A 151 -8.48 12.54 9.47
C GLU A 151 -9.03 13.97 9.67
N LYS A 152 -8.22 14.94 9.28
CA LYS A 152 -8.50 16.37 9.41
C LYS A 152 -7.76 17.20 8.36
N SER A 153 -8.06 18.51 8.35
CA SER A 153 -7.29 19.48 7.55
C SER A 153 -5.98 19.87 8.23
N TYR A 154 -4.94 19.93 7.43
CA TYR A 154 -3.60 20.40 7.79
C TYR A 154 -3.28 21.68 7.04
N ARG A 155 -2.69 22.66 7.73
CA ARG A 155 -2.28 23.93 7.12
C ARG A 155 -0.81 24.22 7.41
N ARG A 156 -0.08 24.60 6.35
CA ARG A 156 1.29 25.15 6.47
C ARG A 156 1.41 26.35 5.53
N GLY A 157 1.56 27.54 6.11
CA GLY A 157 1.51 28.76 5.35
C GLY A 157 0.21 28.90 4.55
N ASN A 158 0.34 29.04 3.24
CA ASN A 158 -0.77 29.19 2.29
C ASN A 158 -1.34 27.85 1.77
N PHE A 159 -0.76 26.72 2.18
CA PHE A 159 -1.19 25.41 1.74
C PHE A 159 -2.15 24.76 2.75
N LEU A 160 -3.19 24.15 2.22
CA LEU A 160 -4.19 23.39 2.95
C LEU A 160 -4.38 22.06 2.27
N TRP A 161 -4.30 20.98 3.04
CA TRP A 161 -4.69 19.64 2.58
C TRP A 161 -5.47 18.91 3.67
N GLU A 162 -6.22 17.91 3.26
CA GLU A 162 -6.96 17.02 4.14
C GLU A 162 -6.32 15.62 4.07
N ALA A 163 -6.05 15.03 5.21
CA ALA A 163 -5.67 13.62 5.28
C ALA A 163 -6.94 12.77 5.29
N LEU A 164 -7.01 11.82 4.37
CA LEU A 164 -8.12 10.90 4.19
C LEU A 164 -7.63 9.49 4.47
N PHE A 165 -8.17 8.82 5.48
CA PHE A 165 -7.87 7.42 5.69
C PHE A 165 -8.49 6.60 4.56
N THR A 166 -7.63 5.90 3.83
CA THR A 166 -7.97 5.08 2.67
C THR A 166 -7.39 3.66 2.82
N PRO A 167 -7.77 2.93 3.91
CA PRO A 167 -7.32 1.56 4.10
C PRO A 167 -7.79 0.64 2.96
N GLY A 168 -7.13 -0.48 2.82
CA GLY A 168 -7.38 -1.50 1.80
C GLY A 168 -6.07 -2.14 1.36
N HIS A 169 -5.24 -1.43 0.58
CA HIS A 169 -3.89 -1.85 0.24
C HIS A 169 -3.04 -2.11 1.49
N SER A 170 -3.18 -1.25 2.48
CA SER A 170 -2.59 -1.39 3.81
C SER A 170 -3.53 -0.79 4.86
N PRO A 171 -3.55 -1.32 6.10
CA PRO A 171 -4.44 -0.82 7.16
C PRO A 171 -4.17 0.62 7.59
N ASP A 172 -2.93 1.09 7.42
CA ASP A 172 -2.46 2.41 7.81
C ASP A 172 -2.53 3.45 6.69
N HIS A 173 -3.08 3.09 5.52
CA HIS A 173 -2.99 3.93 4.33
C HIS A 173 -3.76 5.25 4.46
N VAL A 174 -3.08 6.36 4.08
CA VAL A 174 -3.62 7.72 4.05
C VAL A 174 -3.37 8.34 2.68
N SER A 175 -4.39 8.94 2.10
CA SER A 175 -4.28 9.81 0.92
C SER A 175 -4.38 11.30 1.36
N PHE A 176 -3.81 12.22 0.56
CA PHE A 176 -3.81 13.65 0.89
C PHE A 176 -4.51 14.45 -0.19
N TYR A 177 -5.64 15.06 0.17
CA TYR A 177 -6.45 15.88 -0.73
C TYR A 177 -6.18 17.36 -0.56
N PHE A 178 -5.88 18.06 -1.66
CA PHE A 178 -5.68 19.49 -1.74
C PHE A 178 -6.94 20.16 -2.34
N PRO A 179 -7.84 20.70 -1.52
CA PRO A 179 -9.16 21.15 -1.99
C PRO A 179 -9.11 22.32 -2.95
N LYS A 180 -8.16 23.24 -2.78
CA LYS A 180 -7.98 24.41 -3.64
C LYS A 180 -7.50 24.03 -5.03
N GLU A 181 -6.54 23.11 -5.09
CA GLU A 181 -5.92 22.59 -6.31
C GLU A 181 -6.78 21.48 -6.93
N LYS A 182 -7.74 20.92 -6.18
CA LYS A 182 -8.57 19.76 -6.55
C LYS A 182 -7.71 18.54 -6.91
N LEU A 183 -6.67 18.29 -6.12
CA LEU A 183 -5.62 17.34 -6.36
C LEU A 183 -5.57 16.31 -5.23
N LEU A 184 -5.39 15.04 -5.56
CA LEU A 184 -5.21 13.95 -4.60
C LEU A 184 -3.82 13.34 -4.76
N ILE A 185 -2.99 13.37 -3.72
CA ILE A 185 -1.86 12.45 -3.57
C ILE A 185 -2.44 11.14 -3.05
N ALA A 186 -2.48 10.14 -3.93
CA ALA A 186 -3.26 8.92 -3.70
C ALA A 186 -2.47 7.80 -3.01
N GLY A 187 -1.14 7.93 -2.90
CA GLY A 187 -0.30 6.79 -2.50
C GLY A 187 -0.57 5.58 -3.40
N ASP A 188 -0.73 4.42 -2.78
CA ASP A 188 -1.05 3.16 -3.46
C ASP A 188 -2.55 2.82 -3.43
N HIS A 189 -3.39 3.76 -2.98
CA HIS A 189 -4.83 3.50 -2.97
C HIS A 189 -5.43 3.45 -4.39
N ILE A 190 -5.02 4.37 -5.29
CA ILE A 190 -5.48 4.37 -6.69
C ILE A 190 -4.29 4.54 -7.63
N LEU A 191 -4.02 3.50 -8.40
CA LEU A 191 -2.99 3.46 -9.43
C LEU A 191 -3.64 3.49 -10.83
N PRO A 192 -3.01 4.13 -11.84
CA PRO A 192 -3.66 4.39 -13.13
C PRO A 192 -3.89 3.12 -13.96
N GLU A 193 -2.98 2.14 -13.92
CA GLU A 193 -2.97 1.01 -14.84
C GLU A 193 -3.18 -0.33 -14.15
N ILE A 194 -2.68 -0.48 -12.92
CA ILE A 194 -2.75 -1.72 -12.15
C ILE A 194 -3.69 -1.58 -10.95
N THR A 195 -4.16 -2.70 -10.41
CA THR A 195 -4.83 -2.73 -9.11
C THR A 195 -3.79 -2.78 -7.99
N PRO A 196 -3.95 -2.02 -6.90
CA PRO A 196 -3.16 -2.23 -5.70
C PRO A 196 -3.31 -3.67 -5.20
N ASN A 197 -2.20 -4.26 -4.73
CA ASN A 197 -2.28 -5.56 -4.09
C ASN A 197 -3.03 -5.46 -2.76
N LEU A 198 -3.97 -6.35 -2.53
CA LEU A 198 -4.74 -6.46 -1.29
C LEU A 198 -4.30 -7.72 -0.54
N SER A 199 -3.75 -7.56 0.65
CA SER A 199 -3.27 -8.69 1.45
C SER A 199 -3.82 -8.61 2.87
N PRO A 200 -4.08 -9.77 3.53
CA PRO A 200 -4.52 -9.79 4.91
C PRO A 200 -3.46 -9.20 5.84
N ASP A 201 -3.91 -8.63 6.93
CA ASP A 201 -3.03 -8.28 8.03
C ASP A 201 -2.92 -9.46 9.01
N LEU A 202 -1.77 -10.12 9.02
CA LEU A 202 -1.55 -11.30 9.85
C LEU A 202 -1.56 -11.00 11.36
N LEU A 203 -1.30 -9.76 11.76
CA LEU A 203 -1.37 -9.32 13.16
C LEU A 203 -2.77 -8.83 13.56
N SER A 204 -3.65 -8.62 12.57
CA SER A 204 -5.04 -8.18 12.76
C SER A 204 -5.96 -9.02 11.87
N PRO A 205 -6.22 -10.29 12.23
CA PRO A 205 -6.99 -11.22 11.36
C PRO A 205 -8.40 -10.74 11.01
N GLN A 206 -8.96 -9.81 11.80
CA GLN A 206 -10.26 -9.16 11.55
C GLN A 206 -10.21 -8.10 10.44
N TYR A 207 -9.02 -7.73 9.95
CA TYR A 207 -8.88 -6.77 8.86
C TYR A 207 -9.36 -7.40 7.55
N GLU A 208 -10.31 -6.73 6.90
CA GLU A 208 -10.94 -7.16 5.64
C GLU A 208 -10.47 -6.25 4.48
N PRO A 209 -9.29 -6.49 3.87
CA PRO A 209 -8.65 -5.54 2.95
C PRO A 209 -9.52 -5.17 1.75
N LEU A 210 -10.23 -6.12 1.14
CA LEU A 210 -11.10 -5.82 0.00
C LEU A 210 -12.30 -4.96 0.37
N LYS A 211 -12.94 -5.23 1.50
CA LYS A 211 -14.06 -4.42 1.99
C LYS A 211 -13.62 -3.00 2.32
N GLU A 212 -12.50 -2.85 3.03
CA GLU A 212 -11.92 -1.56 3.37
C GLU A 212 -11.53 -0.79 2.10
N PHE A 213 -10.94 -1.46 1.11
CA PHE A 213 -10.57 -0.86 -0.17
C PHE A 213 -11.79 -0.32 -0.92
N LEU A 214 -12.84 -1.12 -1.05
CA LEU A 214 -14.08 -0.71 -1.73
C LEU A 214 -14.75 0.47 -1.01
N THR A 215 -14.79 0.45 0.32
CA THR A 215 -15.31 1.56 1.15
C THR A 215 -14.48 2.83 0.95
N SER A 216 -13.16 2.70 0.90
CA SER A 216 -12.24 3.82 0.67
C SER A 216 -12.39 4.41 -0.74
N LEU A 217 -12.63 3.58 -1.76
CA LEU A 217 -12.94 4.04 -3.13
C LEU A 217 -14.24 4.87 -3.16
N GLU A 218 -15.28 4.42 -2.48
CA GLU A 218 -16.55 5.17 -2.39
C GLU A 218 -16.37 6.51 -1.68
N LYS A 219 -15.60 6.52 -0.59
CA LYS A 219 -15.29 7.73 0.18
C LYS A 219 -14.66 8.80 -0.70
N ILE A 220 -13.62 8.47 -1.47
CA ILE A 220 -12.91 9.46 -2.28
C ILE A 220 -13.72 9.96 -3.48
N GLN A 221 -14.71 9.20 -3.99
CA GLN A 221 -15.64 9.68 -5.03
C GLN A 221 -16.49 10.87 -4.54
N GLY A 222 -16.66 11.04 -3.24
CA GLY A 222 -17.35 12.20 -2.65
C GLY A 222 -16.57 13.52 -2.72
N TYR A 223 -15.29 13.49 -3.10
CA TYR A 223 -14.43 14.68 -3.16
C TYR A 223 -14.35 15.25 -4.58
N ASN A 224 -14.17 16.59 -4.67
CA ASN A 224 -14.03 17.27 -5.96
C ASN A 224 -12.58 17.18 -6.48
N ILE A 225 -12.15 15.98 -6.83
CA ILE A 225 -10.81 15.69 -7.31
C ILE A 225 -10.77 15.82 -8.84
N LYS A 226 -9.84 16.63 -9.37
CA LYS A 226 -9.62 16.83 -10.80
C LYS A 226 -8.35 16.14 -11.31
N LYS A 227 -7.36 15.96 -10.43
CA LYS A 227 -6.10 15.32 -10.78
C LYS A 227 -5.69 14.37 -9.66
N VAL A 228 -5.33 13.15 -10.01
CA VAL A 228 -4.81 12.14 -9.10
C VAL A 228 -3.31 12.01 -9.34
N LEU A 229 -2.54 12.06 -8.28
CA LEU A 229 -1.11 11.85 -8.23
C LEU A 229 -0.85 10.51 -7.51
N PRO A 230 -0.71 9.41 -8.27
CA PRO A 230 -0.46 8.09 -7.69
C PRO A 230 1.02 7.97 -7.27
N ALA A 231 1.34 6.98 -6.43
CA ALA A 231 2.73 6.68 -6.11
C ALA A 231 3.44 5.93 -7.26
N HIS A 232 2.70 5.17 -8.05
CA HIS A 232 3.24 4.45 -9.22
C HIS A 232 2.42 4.75 -10.48
N GLY A 233 3.10 4.78 -11.63
CA GLY A 233 2.49 5.11 -12.92
C GLY A 233 2.36 6.61 -13.15
N THR A 234 1.50 7.02 -14.08
CA THR A 234 1.38 8.44 -14.49
C THR A 234 0.20 9.13 -13.77
N PRO A 235 0.33 10.43 -13.43
CA PRO A 235 -0.81 11.23 -12.98
C PRO A 235 -1.97 11.19 -13.99
N PHE A 236 -3.22 11.18 -13.48
CA PHE A 236 -4.40 11.08 -14.33
C PHE A 236 -5.56 11.97 -13.85
N LEU A 237 -6.59 12.19 -14.70
CA LEU A 237 -7.64 13.17 -14.47
C LEU A 237 -9.01 12.58 -14.16
N ASP A 238 -9.29 11.37 -14.62
CA ASP A 238 -10.62 10.75 -14.49
C ASP A 238 -10.67 9.74 -13.34
N LEU A 239 -10.77 10.29 -12.12
CA LEU A 239 -10.90 9.50 -10.90
C LEU A 239 -12.11 8.55 -10.94
N ASN A 240 -13.28 9.07 -11.34
CA ASN A 240 -14.52 8.29 -11.26
C ASN A 240 -14.48 7.08 -12.19
N ARG A 241 -14.01 7.27 -13.41
CA ARG A 241 -13.81 6.17 -14.36
C ARG A 241 -12.86 5.13 -13.75
N ARG A 242 -11.72 5.56 -13.18
CA ARG A 242 -10.74 4.63 -12.60
C ARG A 242 -11.30 3.87 -11.39
N VAL A 243 -12.07 4.52 -10.55
CA VAL A 243 -12.75 3.86 -9.42
C VAL A 243 -13.72 2.77 -9.91
N GLU A 244 -14.51 3.05 -10.95
CA GLU A 244 -15.43 2.04 -11.52
C GLU A 244 -14.68 0.86 -12.17
N GLU A 245 -13.52 1.11 -12.81
CA GLU A 245 -12.64 0.06 -13.33
C GLU A 245 -12.12 -0.84 -12.21
N LEU A 246 -11.68 -0.26 -11.08
CA LEU A 246 -11.19 -1.00 -9.91
C LEU A 246 -12.30 -1.82 -9.25
N LYS A 247 -13.47 -1.23 -9.02
CA LYS A 247 -14.64 -1.93 -8.48
C LYS A 247 -15.04 -3.12 -9.37
N ASN A 248 -15.11 -2.89 -10.68
CA ASN A 248 -15.43 -3.94 -11.64
C ASN A 248 -14.37 -5.05 -11.66
N HIS A 249 -13.08 -4.72 -11.58
CA HIS A 249 -12.00 -5.70 -11.48
C HIS A 249 -12.21 -6.64 -10.29
N HIS A 250 -12.43 -6.09 -9.09
CA HIS A 250 -12.62 -6.89 -7.89
C HIS A 250 -13.93 -7.68 -7.90
N ARG A 251 -15.00 -7.13 -8.48
CA ARG A 251 -16.25 -7.87 -8.72
C ARG A 251 -16.01 -9.10 -9.60
N LEU A 252 -15.34 -8.93 -10.75
CA LEU A 252 -15.03 -10.04 -11.66
C LEU A 252 -14.10 -11.07 -11.01
N ARG A 253 -13.11 -10.61 -10.22
CA ARG A 253 -12.20 -11.50 -9.48
C ARG A 253 -12.97 -12.32 -8.44
N THR A 254 -13.87 -11.69 -7.70
CA THR A 254 -14.75 -12.34 -6.73
C THR A 254 -15.61 -13.42 -7.39
N GLU A 255 -16.21 -13.10 -8.55
CA GLU A 255 -16.98 -14.07 -9.32
C GLU A 255 -16.15 -15.26 -9.83
N LEU A 256 -14.94 -14.99 -10.32
CA LEU A 256 -14.02 -16.06 -10.76
C LEU A 256 -13.65 -16.99 -9.60
N ILE A 257 -13.30 -16.44 -8.44
CA ILE A 257 -12.97 -17.22 -7.24
C ILE A 257 -14.19 -18.03 -6.79
N HIS A 258 -15.38 -17.44 -6.75
CA HIS A 258 -16.59 -18.17 -6.40
C HIS A 258 -16.88 -19.32 -7.38
N LYS A 259 -16.72 -19.09 -8.68
CA LYS A 259 -16.93 -20.13 -9.72
C LYS A 259 -15.88 -21.25 -9.66
N SER A 260 -14.66 -20.96 -9.21
CA SER A 260 -13.61 -21.98 -9.06
C SER A 260 -13.91 -22.99 -7.96
N LEU A 261 -14.80 -22.68 -7.02
CA LEU A 261 -15.20 -23.54 -5.91
C LEU A 261 -16.22 -24.62 -6.35
N SER A 262 -15.84 -25.45 -7.32
CA SER A 262 -16.63 -26.63 -7.72
C SER A 262 -16.51 -27.83 -6.75
N GLY A 263 -16.13 -27.59 -5.51
CA GLY A 263 -15.86 -28.49 -4.41
C GLY A 263 -15.05 -27.77 -3.36
N GLU A 264 -14.69 -28.47 -2.27
CA GLU A 264 -13.83 -27.90 -1.23
C GLU A 264 -12.40 -27.72 -1.76
N LYS A 265 -11.86 -26.49 -1.69
CA LYS A 265 -10.49 -26.14 -2.12
C LYS A 265 -9.78 -25.27 -1.09
N ASN A 266 -8.46 -25.40 -0.98
CA ASN A 266 -7.63 -24.49 -0.20
C ASN A 266 -7.24 -23.24 -1.00
N VAL A 267 -6.68 -22.23 -0.32
CA VAL A 267 -6.31 -20.93 -0.92
C VAL A 267 -5.30 -21.11 -2.07
N PHE A 268 -4.29 -21.96 -1.89
CA PHE A 268 -3.26 -22.20 -2.90
C PHE A 268 -3.83 -22.81 -4.18
N GLN A 269 -4.72 -23.80 -4.06
CA GLN A 269 -5.39 -24.40 -5.21
C GLN A 269 -6.21 -23.36 -6.00
N ILE A 270 -6.94 -22.51 -5.29
CA ILE A 270 -7.73 -21.43 -5.92
C ILE A 270 -6.80 -20.42 -6.58
N ALA A 271 -5.72 -20.00 -5.91
CA ALA A 271 -4.75 -19.08 -6.48
C ALA A 271 -4.11 -19.60 -7.76
N CYS A 272 -3.72 -20.89 -7.80
CA CYS A 272 -3.18 -21.53 -9.01
C CYS A 272 -4.20 -21.53 -10.17
N GLU A 273 -5.47 -21.77 -9.91
CA GLU A 273 -6.51 -21.73 -10.95
C GLU A 273 -6.74 -20.32 -11.51
N ILE A 274 -6.60 -19.28 -10.67
CA ILE A 274 -6.85 -17.88 -11.05
C ILE A 274 -5.63 -17.22 -11.71
N PHE A 275 -4.42 -17.51 -11.21
CA PHE A 275 -3.19 -16.81 -11.61
C PHE A 275 -2.20 -17.70 -12.39
N GLY A 276 -2.44 -19.02 -12.43
CA GLY A 276 -1.54 -20.00 -13.03
C GLY A 276 -0.57 -20.64 -12.04
N GLU A 277 0.16 -21.65 -12.51
CA GLU A 277 1.09 -22.44 -11.68
C GLU A 277 2.56 -22.06 -11.91
N ASP A 278 2.88 -21.29 -12.94
CA ASP A 278 4.25 -20.86 -13.28
C ASP A 278 4.52 -19.45 -12.75
N LEU A 279 4.50 -19.32 -11.42
CA LEU A 279 4.73 -18.07 -10.70
C LEU A 279 6.06 -18.10 -9.97
N THR A 280 6.72 -16.93 -9.85
CA THR A 280 7.84 -16.79 -8.90
C THR A 280 7.33 -16.87 -7.46
N ASP A 281 8.23 -17.15 -6.50
CA ASP A 281 7.83 -17.19 -5.08
C ASP A 281 7.15 -15.87 -4.65
N PHE A 282 7.66 -14.74 -5.11
CA PHE A 282 7.05 -13.43 -4.83
C PHE A 282 5.66 -13.27 -5.47
N ASP A 283 5.46 -13.74 -6.70
CA ASP A 283 4.16 -13.72 -7.35
C ASP A 283 3.16 -14.62 -6.63
N TYR A 284 3.60 -15.79 -6.13
CA TYR A 284 2.76 -16.63 -5.25
C TYR A 284 2.34 -15.89 -3.98
N PHE A 285 3.25 -15.14 -3.34
CA PHE A 285 2.89 -14.33 -2.17
C PHE A 285 1.77 -13.33 -2.49
N LEU A 286 1.90 -12.59 -3.61
CA LEU A 286 0.88 -11.64 -4.04
C LEU A 286 -0.45 -12.34 -4.39
N ALA A 287 -0.39 -13.46 -5.15
CA ALA A 287 -1.56 -14.22 -5.56
C ALA A 287 -2.33 -14.81 -4.36
N ILE A 288 -1.61 -15.35 -3.37
CA ILE A 288 -2.21 -15.88 -2.13
C ILE A 288 -2.86 -14.77 -1.32
N GLY A 289 -2.19 -13.64 -1.14
CA GLY A 289 -2.74 -12.49 -0.43
C GLY A 289 -4.03 -11.99 -1.07
N GLU A 290 -4.01 -11.76 -2.39
CA GLU A 290 -5.15 -11.33 -3.18
C GLU A 290 -6.31 -12.35 -3.13
N THR A 291 -6.02 -13.65 -3.30
CA THR A 291 -7.03 -14.72 -3.23
C THR A 291 -7.68 -14.76 -1.84
N PHE A 292 -6.86 -14.72 -0.79
CA PHE A 292 -7.35 -14.77 0.58
C PHE A 292 -8.23 -13.57 0.93
N ALA A 293 -7.85 -12.36 0.50
CA ALA A 293 -8.64 -11.15 0.68
C ALA A 293 -10.05 -11.25 0.05
N HIS A 294 -10.14 -11.84 -1.16
CA HIS A 294 -11.42 -12.08 -1.81
C HIS A 294 -12.23 -13.20 -1.14
N LEU A 295 -11.57 -14.25 -0.64
CA LEU A 295 -12.23 -15.31 0.13
C LEU A 295 -12.79 -14.78 1.46
N GLN A 296 -12.05 -13.93 2.18
CA GLN A 296 -12.57 -13.26 3.38
C GLN A 296 -13.84 -12.46 3.05
N TYR A 297 -13.83 -11.71 1.96
CA TYR A 297 -14.99 -10.95 1.50
C TYR A 297 -16.19 -11.85 1.16
N LEU A 298 -15.97 -12.95 0.45
CA LEU A 298 -17.02 -13.93 0.11
C LEU A 298 -17.59 -14.61 1.36
N VAL A 299 -16.77 -14.92 2.36
CA VAL A 299 -17.22 -15.46 3.65
C VAL A 299 -18.07 -14.43 4.40
N ALA A 300 -17.61 -13.17 4.46
CA ALA A 300 -18.33 -12.09 5.14
C ALA A 300 -19.70 -11.79 4.50
N THR A 301 -19.83 -12.04 3.19
CA THR A 301 -21.11 -11.90 2.46
C THR A 301 -22.01 -13.15 2.55
N GLY A 302 -21.54 -14.23 3.18
CA GLY A 302 -22.31 -15.48 3.34
C GLY A 302 -22.45 -16.31 2.06
N LEU A 303 -21.65 -16.05 1.03
CA LEU A 303 -21.70 -16.79 -0.24
C LEU A 303 -20.91 -18.10 -0.19
N ILE A 304 -19.87 -18.14 0.63
CA ILE A 304 -19.03 -19.32 0.85
C ILE A 304 -18.82 -19.55 2.34
N LYS A 305 -18.38 -20.74 2.69
CA LYS A 305 -18.00 -21.12 4.04
C LYS A 305 -16.53 -21.49 4.10
N GLU A 306 -15.87 -21.00 5.14
CA GLU A 306 -14.53 -21.44 5.52
C GLU A 306 -14.61 -22.64 6.46
N ASN A 307 -13.82 -23.64 6.20
CA ASN A 307 -13.57 -24.81 7.05
C ASN A 307 -12.08 -24.93 7.35
N LEU A 308 -11.73 -25.59 8.43
CA LEU A 308 -10.35 -25.98 8.71
C LEU A 308 -10.24 -27.51 8.49
N ARG A 309 -9.44 -27.94 7.52
CA ARG A 309 -9.17 -29.35 7.20
C ARG A 309 -7.68 -29.63 7.30
N GLU A 310 -7.30 -30.56 8.17
CA GLU A 310 -5.89 -30.88 8.41
C GLU A 310 -5.01 -29.65 8.66
N GLY A 311 -5.57 -28.65 9.36
CA GLY A 311 -4.90 -27.38 9.65
C GLY A 311 -4.84 -26.38 8.51
N ARG A 312 -5.50 -26.64 7.36
CA ARG A 312 -5.56 -25.74 6.20
C ARG A 312 -6.92 -25.08 6.06
N PHE A 313 -6.94 -23.84 5.61
CA PHE A 313 -8.15 -23.14 5.22
C PHE A 313 -8.71 -23.78 3.94
N CYS A 314 -9.95 -24.23 4.00
CA CYS A 314 -10.68 -24.80 2.88
C CYS A 314 -12.03 -24.10 2.74
N TYR A 315 -12.47 -23.90 1.51
CA TYR A 315 -13.66 -23.14 1.19
C TYR A 315 -14.61 -23.93 0.33
N GLU A 316 -15.91 -23.77 0.59
CA GLU A 316 -16.98 -24.37 -0.17
C GLU A 316 -18.14 -23.41 -0.39
N VAL A 317 -18.86 -23.55 -1.52
CA VAL A 317 -19.99 -22.68 -1.86
C VAL A 317 -21.18 -22.98 -0.97
N LEU A 318 -21.80 -21.96 -0.40
CA LEU A 318 -23.08 -22.03 0.30
C LEU A 318 -24.25 -21.59 -0.61
N THR A 319 -24.02 -20.57 -1.43
CA THR A 319 -25.06 -19.97 -2.28
C THR A 319 -24.47 -19.65 -3.66
N GLN A 320 -25.18 -20.00 -4.71
CA GLN A 320 -24.79 -19.63 -6.08
C GLN A 320 -24.94 -18.12 -6.28
N LEU A 321 -23.94 -17.50 -6.90
CA LEU A 321 -24.09 -16.13 -7.43
C LEU A 321 -25.02 -16.17 -8.64
N VAL A 322 -26.10 -15.42 -8.58
CA VAL A 322 -27.12 -15.29 -9.64
C VAL A 322 -26.68 -14.28 -10.70
#